data_5badf1f49648837bd45484b6ded7e4f0
#
_entry.id   5badf1f49648837bd45484b6ded7e4f0
#
_cell.length_a   1.000
_cell.length_b   1.000
_cell.length_c   1.000
_cell.angle_alpha   90.00
_cell.angle_beta   90.00
_cell.angle_gamma   90.00
#
_symmetry.space_group_name_H-M   'P 1'
#
loop_
_entity.id
_entity.type
_entity.pdbx_description
1 polymer ?
#
loop_
_entity_poly.entity_id
_entity_poly.type
_entity_poly.pdbx_seq_one_letter_code
_entity_poly.pdbx_strand_id
1 'polypeptide(L)'
;NLNIDFLKRRKLTYMISGVLIASGIFSLFTTGLDEGIDFVGGRTYTVRFANDVNTEEVKKSTDLIFGSSEIKTIGSPNQLKISTKYKVDENSAIADEEVQTKLFESLEAYLPEGYTYTQFLDAENNVGKMMSGKVSPTIADDIKQSSFWAILGSLIVVFLYILVRFKKWQFSLGAVAAVFHDVLIVLGIFSLTYKFMPFSMEIDQ
;
A
#
# COMPACT_ATOMS: atom_id res chain seq x y z
N ASN A 1 41.05 -6.24 -9.92
CA ASN A 1 40.66 -4.86 -9.59
C ASN A 1 39.87 -4.31 -10.78
N LEU A 2 38.52 -4.24 -10.62
CA LEU A 2 37.62 -3.60 -11.58
C LEU A 2 37.79 -2.07 -11.42
N ASN A 3 38.56 -1.47 -12.32
CA ASN A 3 38.71 -0.02 -12.37
C ASN A 3 37.58 0.57 -13.24
N ILE A 4 36.39 0.76 -12.64
CA ILE A 4 35.24 1.33 -13.33
C ILE A 4 35.25 2.84 -13.10
N ASP A 5 35.45 3.60 -14.17
CA ASP A 5 35.37 5.06 -14.14
C ASP A 5 33.89 5.51 -14.22
N PHE A 6 33.25 5.62 -13.06
CA PHE A 6 31.84 6.02 -12.94
C PHE A 6 31.58 7.44 -13.46
N LEU A 7 32.50 8.37 -13.25
CA LEU A 7 32.33 9.76 -13.68
C LEU A 7 32.30 9.93 -15.19
N LYS A 8 33.04 9.07 -15.92
CA LYS A 8 33.07 9.09 -17.37
C LYS A 8 31.73 8.66 -17.98
N ARG A 9 30.96 7.82 -17.28
CA ARG A 9 29.66 7.29 -17.72
C ARG A 9 28.45 8.11 -17.27
N ARG A 10 28.64 9.28 -16.61
CA ARG A 10 27.57 10.12 -16.06
C ARG A 10 26.47 10.47 -17.08
N LYS A 11 26.83 10.70 -18.36
CA LYS A 11 25.86 11.03 -19.42
C LYS A 11 24.89 9.87 -19.68
N LEU A 12 25.38 8.64 -19.68
CA LEU A 12 24.56 7.43 -19.85
C LEU A 12 23.60 7.26 -18.67
N THR A 13 24.10 7.45 -17.43
CA THR A 13 23.29 7.36 -16.23
C THR A 13 22.18 8.41 -16.23
N TYR A 14 22.48 9.66 -16.59
CA TYR A 14 21.47 10.72 -16.69
C TYR A 14 20.41 10.41 -17.76
N MET A 15 20.81 9.82 -18.88
CA MET A 15 19.89 9.43 -19.94
C MET A 15 18.93 8.32 -19.45
N ILE A 16 19.46 7.26 -18.83
CA ILE A 16 18.66 6.17 -18.28
C ILE A 16 17.70 6.68 -17.21
N SER A 17 18.20 7.44 -16.25
CA SER A 17 17.40 8.04 -15.18
C SER A 17 16.33 8.99 -15.73
N GLY A 18 16.67 9.82 -16.71
CA GLY A 18 15.73 10.72 -17.36
C GLY A 18 14.59 9.99 -18.08
N VAL A 19 14.89 8.89 -18.77
CA VAL A 19 13.88 8.05 -19.42
C VAL A 19 12.97 7.38 -18.37
N LEU A 20 13.55 6.83 -17.29
CA LEU A 20 12.78 6.23 -16.20
C LEU A 20 11.85 7.24 -15.54
N ILE A 21 12.34 8.42 -15.21
CA ILE A 21 11.54 9.47 -14.60
C ILE A 21 10.44 9.95 -15.55
N ALA A 22 10.77 10.19 -16.83
CA ALA A 22 9.78 10.64 -17.81
C ALA A 22 8.66 9.60 -18.00
N SER A 23 9.01 8.32 -18.14
CA SER A 23 8.02 7.24 -18.24
C SER A 23 7.23 7.05 -16.94
N GLY A 24 7.88 7.20 -15.77
CA GLY A 24 7.22 7.16 -14.47
C GLY A 24 6.22 8.29 -14.30
N ILE A 25 6.61 9.53 -14.60
CA ILE A 25 5.71 10.70 -14.56
C ILE A 25 4.53 10.50 -15.51
N PHE A 26 4.79 10.06 -16.74
CA PHE A 26 3.72 9.78 -17.70
C PHE A 26 2.74 8.73 -17.16
N SER A 27 3.26 7.65 -16.57
CA SER A 27 2.42 6.60 -15.95
C SER A 27 1.62 7.14 -14.77
N LEU A 28 2.22 7.95 -13.89
CA LEU A 28 1.52 8.57 -12.76
C LEU A 28 0.31 9.40 -13.20
N PHE A 29 0.42 10.13 -14.33
CA PHE A 29 -0.71 10.91 -14.86
C PHE A 29 -1.75 10.09 -15.61
N THR A 30 -1.38 8.97 -16.23
CA THR A 30 -2.29 8.16 -17.04
C THR A 30 -2.89 6.98 -16.29
N THR A 31 -2.11 6.36 -15.45
CA THR A 31 -2.46 5.12 -14.74
C THR A 31 -2.71 5.37 -13.25
N GLY A 32 -2.02 6.36 -12.65
CA GLY A 32 -2.08 6.66 -11.23
C GLY A 32 -1.27 5.68 -10.38
N LEU A 33 -1.59 5.63 -9.11
CA LEU A 33 -1.06 4.71 -8.11
C LEU A 33 -2.19 3.85 -7.57
N ASP A 34 -1.89 2.66 -7.11
CA ASP A 34 -2.83 1.88 -6.31
C ASP A 34 -2.67 2.30 -4.84
N GLU A 35 -3.60 3.15 -4.40
CA GLU A 35 -3.59 3.69 -3.05
C GLU A 35 -4.28 2.71 -2.09
N GLY A 36 -3.61 2.37 -0.99
CA GLY A 36 -4.16 1.55 0.07
C GLY A 36 -5.30 2.24 0.84
N ILE A 37 -5.93 1.49 1.73
CA ILE A 37 -7.07 1.97 2.52
C ILE A 37 -6.73 3.17 3.42
N ASP A 38 -5.46 3.36 3.78
CA ASP A 38 -5.01 4.50 4.57
C ASP A 38 -5.13 5.82 3.80
N PHE A 39 -5.10 5.75 2.47
CA PHE A 39 -5.18 6.93 1.61
C PHE A 39 -6.54 7.14 0.92
N VAL A 40 -7.36 6.10 0.77
CA VAL A 40 -8.70 6.23 0.15
C VAL A 40 -9.84 5.90 1.10
N GLY A 41 -9.51 5.36 2.26
CA GLY A 41 -10.49 4.77 3.18
C GLY A 41 -10.79 3.32 2.82
N GLY A 42 -11.41 2.62 3.75
CA GLY A 42 -11.77 1.21 3.59
C GLY A 42 -11.91 0.47 4.90
N ARG A 43 -12.07 -0.83 4.78
CA ARG A 43 -12.17 -1.75 5.91
C ARG A 43 -11.09 -2.82 5.83
N THR A 44 -10.52 -3.14 6.97
CA THR A 44 -9.50 -4.19 7.12
C THR A 44 -9.97 -5.22 8.12
N TYR A 45 -9.77 -6.48 7.79
CA TYR A 45 -10.07 -7.60 8.66
C TYR A 45 -8.84 -8.50 8.78
N THR A 46 -8.45 -8.83 10.00
CA THR A 46 -7.46 -9.88 10.24
C THR A 46 -8.22 -11.17 10.50
N VAL A 47 -8.03 -12.15 9.65
CA VAL A 47 -8.69 -13.44 9.72
C VAL A 47 -7.64 -14.53 9.91
N ARG A 48 -7.89 -15.45 10.86
CA ARG A 48 -7.06 -16.62 11.08
C ARG A 48 -7.82 -17.87 10.63
N PHE A 49 -7.12 -18.71 9.89
CA PHE A 49 -7.63 -19.98 9.37
C PHE A 49 -7.13 -21.14 10.21
N ALA A 50 -7.79 -22.30 10.12
CA ALA A 50 -7.38 -23.52 10.79
C ALA A 50 -6.06 -24.08 10.22
N ASN A 51 -5.85 -23.90 8.92
CA ASN A 51 -4.65 -24.35 8.20
C ASN A 51 -4.05 -23.19 7.41
N ASP A 52 -2.84 -23.40 6.89
CA ASP A 52 -2.22 -22.46 5.96
C ASP A 52 -3.07 -22.33 4.70
N VAL A 53 -3.24 -21.11 4.22
CA VAL A 53 -4.07 -20.78 3.05
C VAL A 53 -3.25 -20.06 1.99
N ASN A 54 -3.60 -20.31 0.72
CA ASN A 54 -2.99 -19.63 -0.40
C ASN A 54 -3.61 -18.24 -0.56
N THR A 55 -2.80 -17.19 -0.41
CA THR A 55 -3.24 -15.78 -0.52
C THR A 55 -3.87 -15.45 -1.87
N GLU A 56 -3.37 -16.05 -2.98
CA GLU A 56 -3.92 -15.81 -4.32
C GLU A 56 -5.31 -16.42 -4.51
N GLU A 57 -5.56 -17.60 -3.93
CA GLU A 57 -6.87 -18.24 -3.99
C GLU A 57 -7.89 -17.46 -3.16
N VAL A 58 -7.52 -17.08 -1.94
CA VAL A 58 -8.35 -16.23 -1.08
C VAL A 58 -8.62 -14.88 -1.76
N LYS A 59 -7.63 -14.28 -2.41
CA LYS A 59 -7.81 -13.04 -3.17
C LYS A 59 -8.85 -13.19 -4.29
N LYS A 60 -8.80 -14.28 -5.05
CA LYS A 60 -9.79 -14.52 -6.11
C LYS A 60 -11.21 -14.63 -5.54
N SER A 61 -11.38 -15.33 -4.42
CA SER A 61 -12.69 -15.47 -3.76
C SER A 61 -13.22 -14.13 -3.23
N THR A 62 -12.37 -13.34 -2.60
CA THR A 62 -12.75 -12.01 -2.08
C THR A 62 -13.00 -11.00 -3.20
N ASP A 63 -12.21 -11.01 -4.28
CA ASP A 63 -12.37 -10.12 -5.42
C ASP A 63 -13.70 -10.37 -6.17
N LEU A 64 -14.18 -11.62 -6.21
CA LEU A 64 -15.50 -11.96 -6.79
C LEU A 64 -16.65 -11.26 -6.06
N ILE A 65 -16.52 -11.03 -4.76
CA ILE A 65 -17.56 -10.43 -3.92
C ILE A 65 -17.38 -8.91 -3.78
N PHE A 66 -16.15 -8.47 -3.56
CA PHE A 66 -15.84 -7.05 -3.28
C PHE A 66 -15.42 -6.26 -4.52
N GLY A 67 -15.17 -6.93 -5.66
CA GLY A 67 -14.64 -6.33 -6.88
C GLY A 67 -13.13 -6.10 -6.83
N SER A 68 -12.57 -5.77 -5.67
CA SER A 68 -11.13 -5.64 -5.41
C SER A 68 -10.86 -5.81 -3.92
N SER A 69 -9.82 -6.56 -3.60
CA SER A 69 -9.34 -6.73 -2.23
C SER A 69 -7.81 -6.82 -2.21
N GLU A 70 -7.21 -6.35 -1.14
CA GLU A 70 -5.80 -6.57 -0.83
C GLU A 70 -5.67 -7.64 0.24
N ILE A 71 -4.75 -8.60 0.02
CA ILE A 71 -4.50 -9.66 0.97
C ILE A 71 -3.01 -9.73 1.28
N LYS A 72 -2.69 -9.63 2.57
CA LYS A 72 -1.32 -9.77 3.09
C LYS A 72 -1.30 -10.81 4.20
N THR A 73 -0.27 -11.67 4.23
CA THR A 73 -0.02 -12.55 5.37
C THR A 73 0.52 -11.75 6.55
N ILE A 74 -0.02 -11.97 7.74
CA ILE A 74 0.42 -11.31 8.98
C ILE A 74 0.80 -12.34 10.03
N GLY A 75 2.05 -12.32 10.46
CA GLY A 75 2.56 -13.18 11.54
C GLY A 75 2.76 -14.61 11.08
N SER A 76 1.69 -15.38 10.91
CA SER A 76 1.74 -16.80 10.51
C SER A 76 1.08 -17.04 9.16
N PRO A 77 1.46 -18.12 8.43
CA PRO A 77 0.91 -18.43 7.10
C PRO A 77 -0.60 -18.63 7.07
N ASN A 78 -1.20 -19.01 8.21
CA ASN A 78 -2.64 -19.18 8.36
C ASN A 78 -3.39 -17.93 8.80
N GLN A 79 -2.73 -16.77 8.82
CA GLN A 79 -3.37 -15.50 9.22
C GLN A 79 -3.21 -14.44 8.14
N LEU A 80 -4.33 -13.93 7.65
CA LEU A 80 -4.37 -12.94 6.58
C LEU A 80 -4.99 -11.63 7.05
N LYS A 81 -4.41 -10.52 6.59
CA LYS A 81 -5.03 -9.20 6.59
C LYS A 81 -5.72 -9.02 5.25
N ILE A 82 -7.01 -8.81 5.27
CA ILE A 82 -7.87 -8.60 4.12
C ILE A 82 -8.39 -7.17 4.17
N SER A 83 -8.06 -6.36 3.17
CA SER A 83 -8.48 -4.97 3.05
C SER A 83 -9.40 -4.80 1.84
N THR A 84 -10.47 -4.02 1.98
CA THR A 84 -11.40 -3.73 0.90
C THR A 84 -11.90 -2.29 0.95
N LYS A 85 -12.07 -1.70 -0.22
CA LYS A 85 -12.66 -0.37 -0.43
C LYS A 85 -14.18 -0.46 -0.70
N TYR A 86 -14.75 -1.66 -0.61
CA TYR A 86 -16.18 -1.89 -0.85
C TYR A 86 -17.04 -1.08 0.12
N LYS A 87 -17.99 -0.32 -0.40
CA LYS A 87 -18.86 0.60 0.36
C LYS A 87 -18.10 1.56 1.27
N VAL A 88 -16.96 2.08 0.81
CA VAL A 88 -16.10 2.98 1.60
C VAL A 88 -16.83 4.25 2.04
N ASP A 89 -17.72 4.78 1.20
CA ASP A 89 -18.50 5.99 1.47
C ASP A 89 -19.68 5.76 2.44
N GLU A 90 -20.06 4.50 2.64
CA GLU A 90 -21.15 4.14 3.56
C GLU A 90 -20.63 3.95 4.98
N ASN A 91 -20.90 4.93 5.85
CA ASN A 91 -20.43 4.92 7.23
C ASN A 91 -21.57 4.53 8.21
N SER A 92 -22.25 3.41 7.95
CA SER A 92 -23.34 2.90 8.77
C SER A 92 -23.01 1.51 9.34
N ALA A 93 -23.62 1.18 10.49
CA ALA A 93 -23.50 -0.15 11.09
C ALA A 93 -24.07 -1.24 10.16
N ILE A 94 -25.10 -0.92 9.39
CA ILE A 94 -25.72 -1.84 8.42
C ILE A 94 -24.71 -2.18 7.30
N ALA A 95 -24.00 -1.18 6.77
CA ALA A 95 -22.97 -1.41 5.76
C ALA A 95 -21.80 -2.24 6.34
N ASP A 96 -21.42 -1.99 7.59
CA ASP A 96 -20.35 -2.73 8.25
C ASP A 96 -20.73 -4.21 8.44
N GLU A 97 -21.99 -4.49 8.82
CA GLU A 97 -22.53 -5.85 8.95
C GLU A 97 -22.60 -6.55 7.59
N GLU A 98 -23.09 -5.87 6.54
CA GLU A 98 -23.13 -6.42 5.18
C GLU A 98 -21.74 -6.80 4.69
N VAL A 99 -20.74 -5.94 4.90
CA VAL A 99 -19.37 -6.23 4.49
C VAL A 99 -18.80 -7.43 5.26
N GLN A 100 -19.10 -7.56 6.56
CA GLN A 100 -18.66 -8.71 7.34
C GLN A 100 -19.34 -10.01 6.91
N THR A 101 -20.64 -9.96 6.58
CA THR A 101 -21.37 -11.13 6.05
C THR A 101 -20.78 -11.57 4.72
N LYS A 102 -20.54 -10.64 3.79
CA LYS A 102 -19.89 -10.91 2.51
C LYS A 102 -18.47 -11.44 2.66
N LEU A 103 -17.73 -10.94 3.66
CA LEU A 103 -16.40 -11.47 3.98
C LEU A 103 -16.50 -12.93 4.40
N PHE A 104 -17.42 -13.28 5.30
CA PHE A 104 -17.64 -14.65 5.70
C PHE A 104 -18.00 -15.54 4.51
N GLU A 105 -18.94 -15.13 3.66
CA GLU A 105 -19.33 -15.85 2.44
C GLU A 105 -18.12 -16.08 1.51
N SER A 106 -17.25 -15.09 1.34
CA SER A 106 -16.05 -15.20 0.49
C SER A 106 -15.01 -16.20 1.02
N LEU A 107 -15.02 -16.43 2.34
CA LEU A 107 -14.04 -17.25 3.04
C LEU A 107 -14.58 -18.63 3.46
N GLU A 108 -15.87 -18.91 3.25
CA GLU A 108 -16.55 -20.14 3.72
C GLU A 108 -15.81 -21.42 3.28
N ALA A 109 -15.29 -21.43 2.06
CA ALA A 109 -14.54 -22.58 1.52
C ALA A 109 -13.20 -22.87 2.23
N TYR A 110 -12.68 -21.89 2.99
CA TYR A 110 -11.41 -21.99 3.72
C TYR A 110 -11.58 -22.18 5.23
N LEU A 111 -12.84 -22.15 5.70
CA LEU A 111 -13.21 -22.35 7.10
C LEU A 111 -13.53 -23.82 7.35
N PRO A 112 -13.53 -24.30 8.63
CA PRO A 112 -13.94 -25.62 8.96
C PRO A 112 -15.39 -25.93 8.51
N GLU A 113 -15.68 -27.17 8.13
CA GLU A 113 -17.04 -27.60 7.72
C GLU A 113 -18.07 -27.25 8.81
N GLY A 114 -19.16 -26.61 8.39
CA GLY A 114 -20.25 -26.24 9.30
C GLY A 114 -19.93 -25.03 10.19
N TYR A 115 -18.85 -24.28 9.89
CA TYR A 115 -18.50 -23.08 10.64
C TYR A 115 -19.52 -21.99 10.42
N THR A 116 -20.13 -21.50 11.50
CA THR A 116 -21.19 -20.50 11.44
C THR A 116 -20.66 -19.07 11.46
N TYR A 117 -21.44 -18.13 10.92
CA TYR A 117 -21.13 -16.69 10.97
C TYR A 117 -20.89 -16.19 12.41
N THR A 118 -21.67 -16.69 13.37
CA THR A 118 -21.50 -16.32 14.80
C THR A 118 -20.12 -16.77 15.32
N GLN A 119 -19.71 -17.98 14.98
CA GLN A 119 -18.38 -18.50 15.36
C GLN A 119 -17.25 -17.72 14.67
N PHE A 120 -17.47 -17.30 13.41
CA PHE A 120 -16.51 -16.50 12.67
C PHE A 120 -16.27 -15.12 13.31
N LEU A 121 -17.28 -14.52 13.91
CA LEU A 121 -17.20 -13.21 14.59
C LEU A 121 -16.66 -13.30 16.02
N ASP A 122 -16.65 -14.47 16.62
CA ASP A 122 -16.23 -14.67 18.00
C ASP A 122 -14.71 -14.62 18.12
N ALA A 123 -14.22 -13.54 18.71
CA ALA A 123 -12.78 -13.29 18.89
C ALA A 123 -12.10 -14.26 19.88
N GLU A 124 -12.85 -15.02 20.68
CA GLU A 124 -12.30 -16.03 21.58
C GLU A 124 -11.93 -17.33 20.81
N ASN A 125 -12.48 -17.51 19.61
CA ASN A 125 -12.13 -18.61 18.75
C ASN A 125 -10.73 -18.41 18.13
N ASN A 126 -9.98 -19.50 18.03
CA ASN A 126 -8.67 -19.47 17.37
C ASN A 126 -8.73 -19.34 15.84
N VAL A 127 -9.93 -19.48 15.25
CA VAL A 127 -10.22 -19.39 13.81
C VAL A 127 -11.32 -18.34 13.62
N GLY A 128 -11.26 -17.61 12.52
CA GLY A 128 -12.23 -16.57 12.20
C GLY A 128 -11.65 -15.15 12.28
N LYS A 129 -12.51 -14.17 12.46
CA LYS A 129 -12.15 -12.75 12.48
C LYS A 129 -11.51 -12.38 13.83
N MET A 130 -10.21 -12.12 13.82
CA MET A 130 -9.44 -11.71 15.01
C MET A 130 -9.55 -10.21 15.30
N MET A 131 -9.48 -9.39 14.24
CA MET A 131 -9.47 -7.94 14.35
C MET A 131 -10.19 -7.32 13.15
N SER A 132 -10.78 -6.15 13.36
CA SER A 132 -11.29 -5.30 12.29
C SER A 132 -10.87 -3.86 12.51
N GLY A 133 -10.56 -3.18 11.42
CA GLY A 133 -10.26 -1.74 11.37
C GLY A 133 -11.05 -1.08 10.26
N LYS A 134 -11.29 0.22 10.40
CA LYS A 134 -11.98 1.04 9.40
C LYS A 134 -11.32 2.40 9.33
N VAL A 135 -11.05 2.84 8.11
CA VAL A 135 -10.59 4.20 7.82
C VAL A 135 -11.69 4.87 7.00
N SER A 136 -12.24 5.96 7.50
CA SER A 136 -13.20 6.74 6.71
C SER A 136 -12.48 7.56 5.65
N PRO A 137 -13.13 7.91 4.51
CA PRO A 137 -12.54 8.78 3.50
C PRO A 137 -12.02 10.11 4.07
N THR A 138 -12.72 10.70 5.03
CA THR A 138 -12.30 11.96 5.68
C THR A 138 -10.97 11.79 6.41
N ILE A 139 -10.80 10.68 7.14
CA ILE A 139 -9.53 10.38 7.84
C ILE A 139 -8.42 10.13 6.82
N ALA A 140 -8.72 9.42 5.74
CA ALA A 140 -7.76 9.19 4.65
C ALA A 140 -7.28 10.51 4.01
N ASP A 141 -8.18 11.47 3.78
CA ASP A 141 -7.82 12.80 3.28
C ASP A 141 -6.94 13.58 4.27
N ASP A 142 -7.24 13.51 5.57
CA ASP A 142 -6.41 14.11 6.62
C ASP A 142 -5.01 13.48 6.66
N ILE A 143 -4.91 12.16 6.48
CA ILE A 143 -3.63 11.45 6.39
C ILE A 143 -2.84 11.92 5.16
N LYS A 144 -3.45 12.00 3.98
CA LYS A 144 -2.80 12.52 2.76
C LYS A 144 -2.24 13.92 2.97
N GLN A 145 -3.05 14.82 3.52
CA GLN A 145 -2.65 16.20 3.76
C GLN A 145 -1.52 16.29 4.78
N SER A 146 -1.62 15.56 5.88
CA SER A 146 -0.59 15.52 6.92
C SER A 146 0.73 14.95 6.40
N SER A 147 0.66 13.88 5.61
CA SER A 147 1.84 13.25 4.97
C SER A 147 2.54 14.22 4.03
N PHE A 148 1.80 14.97 3.22
CA PHE A 148 2.37 15.99 2.33
C PHE A 148 3.16 17.05 3.13
N TRP A 149 2.57 17.60 4.19
CA TRP A 149 3.24 18.61 5.03
C TRP A 149 4.43 18.04 5.81
N ALA A 150 4.35 16.80 6.26
CA ALA A 150 5.45 16.11 6.93
C ALA A 150 6.66 15.91 5.99
N ILE A 151 6.40 15.47 4.75
CA ILE A 151 7.44 15.30 3.73
C ILE A 151 8.08 16.65 3.40
N LEU A 152 7.28 17.68 3.14
CA LEU A 152 7.80 19.02 2.85
C LEU A 152 8.63 19.56 4.01
N GLY A 153 8.14 19.43 5.24
CA GLY A 153 8.86 19.84 6.45
C GLY A 153 10.20 19.10 6.61
N SER A 154 10.21 17.79 6.39
CA SER A 154 11.44 16.99 6.46
C SER A 154 12.48 17.42 5.43
N LEU A 155 12.08 17.71 4.19
CA LEU A 155 12.97 18.21 3.14
C LEU A 155 13.57 19.58 3.50
N ILE A 156 12.77 20.47 4.10
CA ILE A 156 13.26 21.77 4.58
C ILE A 156 14.29 21.58 5.69
N VAL A 157 14.03 20.72 6.66
CA VAL A 157 14.97 20.44 7.76
C VAL A 157 16.29 19.88 7.23
N VAL A 158 16.22 18.89 6.30
CA VAL A 158 17.41 18.33 5.66
C VAL A 158 18.18 19.40 4.88
N PHE A 159 17.49 20.25 4.11
CA PHE A 159 18.10 21.35 3.38
C PHE A 159 18.86 22.30 4.32
N LEU A 160 18.22 22.75 5.39
CA LEU A 160 18.81 23.66 6.37
C LEU A 160 20.00 23.03 7.11
N TYR A 161 19.86 21.76 7.51
CA TYR A 161 20.96 21.04 8.16
C TYR A 161 22.21 20.98 7.28
N ILE A 162 22.05 20.61 6.00
CA ILE A 162 23.16 20.52 5.06
C ILE A 162 23.74 21.92 4.78
N LEU A 163 22.88 22.94 4.65
CA LEU A 163 23.30 24.33 4.45
C LEU A 163 24.20 24.81 5.59
N VAL A 164 23.78 24.62 6.84
CA VAL A 164 24.55 25.02 8.03
C VAL A 164 25.85 24.20 8.10
N ARG A 165 25.80 22.93 7.82
CA ARG A 165 26.96 22.02 7.96
C ARG A 165 28.04 22.29 6.92
N PHE A 166 27.66 22.54 5.66
CA PHE A 166 28.60 22.71 4.54
C PHE A 166 28.77 24.15 4.10
N LYS A 167 27.94 25.08 4.58
CA LYS A 167 27.98 26.55 4.27
C LYS A 167 27.92 26.87 2.77
N LYS A 168 27.37 25.94 1.95
CA LYS A 168 27.21 26.10 0.50
C LYS A 168 25.85 25.55 0.09
N TRP A 169 24.97 26.41 -0.39
CA TRP A 169 23.60 26.06 -0.77
C TRP A 169 23.50 25.00 -1.89
N GLN A 170 24.55 24.89 -2.73
CA GLN A 170 24.60 23.92 -3.81
C GLN A 170 24.57 22.47 -3.30
N PHE A 171 25.18 22.19 -2.15
CA PHE A 171 25.13 20.85 -1.54
C PHE A 171 23.75 20.54 -0.99
N SER A 172 23.07 21.53 -0.39
CA SER A 172 21.71 21.37 0.11
C SER A 172 20.73 21.12 -1.02
N LEU A 173 20.83 21.90 -2.10
CA LEU A 173 19.98 21.73 -3.27
C LEU A 173 20.23 20.37 -3.95
N GLY A 174 21.49 19.95 -4.07
CA GLY A 174 21.84 18.66 -4.62
C GLY A 174 21.27 17.50 -3.82
N ALA A 175 21.29 17.57 -2.49
CA ALA A 175 20.73 16.54 -1.62
C ALA A 175 19.21 16.46 -1.75
N VAL A 176 18.50 17.59 -1.74
CA VAL A 176 17.03 17.59 -1.91
C VAL A 176 16.65 17.11 -3.31
N ALA A 177 17.38 17.52 -4.34
CA ALA A 177 17.15 17.05 -5.70
C ALA A 177 17.37 15.53 -5.85
N ALA A 178 18.36 14.97 -5.15
CA ALA A 178 18.60 13.53 -5.14
C ALA A 178 17.43 12.78 -4.48
N VAL A 179 16.96 13.22 -3.32
CA VAL A 179 15.78 12.60 -2.66
C VAL A 179 14.55 12.68 -3.56
N PHE A 180 14.30 13.84 -4.17
CA PHE A 180 13.14 14.01 -5.07
C PHE A 180 13.25 13.10 -6.30
N HIS A 181 14.44 12.95 -6.88
CA HIS A 181 14.73 12.05 -7.96
C HIS A 181 14.42 10.59 -7.57
N ASP A 182 14.88 10.15 -6.40
CA ASP A 182 14.70 8.77 -5.94
C ASP A 182 13.22 8.47 -5.67
N VAL A 183 12.49 9.40 -5.07
CA VAL A 183 11.04 9.28 -4.85
C VAL A 183 10.30 9.18 -6.19
N LEU A 184 10.64 10.00 -7.20
CA LEU A 184 10.02 9.92 -8.51
C LEU A 184 10.28 8.58 -9.21
N ILE A 185 11.49 8.02 -9.07
CA ILE A 185 11.81 6.70 -9.62
C ILE A 185 10.96 5.62 -8.94
N VAL A 186 10.89 5.62 -7.61
CA VAL A 186 10.13 4.62 -6.85
C VAL A 186 8.64 4.70 -7.23
N LEU A 187 8.02 5.86 -7.13
CA LEU A 187 6.61 6.05 -7.49
C LEU A 187 6.35 5.72 -8.97
N GLY A 188 7.28 6.09 -9.86
CA GLY A 188 7.19 5.76 -11.28
C GLY A 188 7.21 4.26 -11.55
N ILE A 189 8.10 3.52 -10.86
CA ILE A 189 8.16 2.05 -10.97
C ILE A 189 6.86 1.43 -10.45
N PHE A 190 6.37 1.85 -9.27
CA PHE A 190 5.10 1.37 -8.73
C PHE A 190 3.95 1.61 -9.73
N SER A 191 3.81 2.83 -10.25
CA SER A 191 2.78 3.18 -11.23
C SER A 191 2.86 2.37 -12.54
N LEU A 192 4.07 2.05 -13.00
CA LEU A 192 4.28 1.27 -14.23
C LEU A 192 3.99 -0.22 -14.04
N THR A 193 4.22 -0.76 -12.84
CA THR A 193 4.29 -2.21 -12.63
C THR A 193 3.10 -2.79 -11.89
N TYR A 194 2.34 -2.02 -11.09
CA TYR A 194 1.33 -2.58 -10.18
C TYR A 194 0.24 -3.39 -10.92
N LYS A 195 -0.10 -3.04 -12.17
CA LYS A 195 -1.10 -3.78 -12.96
C LYS A 195 -0.60 -5.12 -13.51
N PHE A 196 0.71 -5.33 -13.57
CA PHE A 196 1.34 -6.50 -14.18
C PHE A 196 1.89 -7.48 -13.16
N MET A 197 2.00 -7.07 -11.88
CA MET A 197 2.51 -7.93 -10.84
C MET A 197 1.41 -8.84 -10.30
N PRO A 198 1.73 -10.12 -10.00
CA PRO A 198 0.76 -11.07 -9.45
C PRO A 198 0.44 -10.80 -7.97
N PHE A 199 1.11 -9.88 -7.32
CA PHE A 199 0.92 -9.48 -5.92
C PHE A 199 0.48 -8.01 -5.82
N SER A 200 -0.21 -7.67 -4.74
CA SER A 200 -0.65 -6.30 -4.49
C SER A 200 0.54 -5.37 -4.26
N MET A 201 0.55 -4.25 -4.96
CA MET A 201 1.54 -3.17 -4.84
C MET A 201 0.85 -1.87 -4.38
N GLU A 202 -0.09 -1.97 -3.46
CA GLU A 202 -0.73 -0.79 -2.86
C GLU A 202 0.28 0.02 -2.05
N ILE A 203 0.12 1.35 -2.11
CA ILE A 203 0.87 2.27 -1.25
C ILE A 203 0.04 2.47 0.02
N ASP A 204 0.57 2.06 1.16
CA ASP A 204 0.04 2.27 2.50
C ASP A 204 1.09 2.90 3.42
N GLN A 205 0.75 3.17 4.68
CA GLN A 205 1.67 3.73 5.67
C GLN A 205 2.61 2.69 6.27
#